data_1a0cb93e8d3ff24197d7d7549e2a95f2
#
_entry.id   1a0cb93e8d3ff24197d7d7549e2a95f2
#
_cell.length_a   1.000
_cell.length_b   1.000
_cell.length_c   1.000
_cell.angle_alpha   90.00
_cell.angle_beta   90.00
_cell.angle_gamma   90.00
#
_symmetry.space_group_name_H-M   'P 1'
#
loop_
_entity.id
_entity.type
_entity.pdbx_description
1 polymer ?
#
loop_
_entity_poly.entity_id
_entity_poly.type
_entity_poly.pdbx_seq_one_letter_code
_entity_poly.pdbx_strand_id
1 'polypeptide(L)'
;MKILLLDIETAPNTAHVWGLWNQNVSINQLMESSYVMCWAAKWLDNKQVMFDSIMENTHTNMIKGIRKLLDECDAVIHYNGSKFDIPTLNKEFLLLGLKPPAPYKEIDLLKTARSRFKFPSNKLDYVAQQLGVGKKTHHEGHELWLKCMAKDKKAWATMKKYNKNDVVILEKVYEKMVGWINNHPNHNNFTDKRVCPKCGSNHLQSRGTVCNTRFVYNRYQCQTCGSWSRANKSVLTRKSDSNTTI
;
A
#
# COMPACT_ATOMS: atom_id res chain seq x y z
N MET A 1 3.90 12.02 -10.49
CA MET A 1 3.00 11.02 -9.87
C MET A 1 3.11 11.15 -8.37
N LYS A 2 1.98 11.37 -7.68
CA LYS A 2 1.91 11.44 -6.22
C LYS A 2 1.57 10.05 -5.66
N ILE A 3 2.46 9.46 -4.89
CA ILE A 3 2.26 8.14 -4.28
C ILE A 3 2.17 8.31 -2.76
N LEU A 4 1.09 7.81 -2.17
CA LEU A 4 0.85 7.82 -0.73
C LEU A 4 1.15 6.43 -0.16
N LEU A 5 1.93 6.35 0.91
CA LEU A 5 2.03 5.16 1.76
C LEU A 5 1.07 5.33 2.93
N LEU A 6 0.34 4.28 3.27
CA LEU A 6 -0.74 4.34 4.26
C LEU A 6 -0.77 3.08 5.11
N ASP A 7 -1.07 3.26 6.39
CA ASP A 7 -1.38 2.22 7.36
C ASP A 7 -2.38 2.76 8.40
N ILE A 8 -3.38 1.97 8.78
CA ILE A 8 -4.40 2.35 9.76
C ILE A 8 -4.43 1.37 10.92
N GLU A 9 -4.89 1.86 12.08
CA GLU A 9 -5.21 1.01 13.23
C GLU A 9 -6.68 1.17 13.62
N THR A 10 -7.32 0.05 13.95
CA THR A 10 -8.75 0.02 14.27
C THR A 10 -9.00 -0.47 15.67
N ALA A 11 -10.05 0.04 16.31
CA ALA A 11 -10.62 -0.57 17.50
C ALA A 11 -11.16 -1.97 17.14
N PRO A 12 -11.09 -2.95 18.05
CA PRO A 12 -11.77 -4.24 17.88
C PRO A 12 -13.29 -4.05 17.91
N ASN A 13 -14.03 -5.01 17.37
CA ASN A 13 -15.45 -5.15 17.70
C ASN A 13 -15.60 -5.53 19.17
N THR A 14 -16.61 -4.99 19.85
CA THR A 14 -17.00 -5.40 21.21
C THR A 14 -18.32 -6.15 21.13
N ALA A 15 -18.39 -7.35 21.71
CA ALA A 15 -19.58 -8.18 21.66
C ALA A 15 -19.78 -8.97 22.97
N HIS A 16 -21.04 -9.28 23.31
CA HIS A 16 -21.37 -10.24 24.36
C HIS A 16 -21.28 -11.66 23.82
N VAL A 17 -20.58 -12.53 24.53
CA VAL A 17 -20.44 -13.96 24.20
C VAL A 17 -20.72 -14.84 25.41
N TRP A 18 -21.32 -16.00 25.18
CA TRP A 18 -21.63 -16.97 26.25
C TRP A 18 -20.42 -17.85 26.63
N GLY A 19 -19.43 -17.95 25.74
CA GLY A 19 -18.23 -18.75 25.93
C GLY A 19 -17.03 -18.10 25.28
N LEU A 20 -15.81 -18.62 25.54
CA LEU A 20 -14.57 -18.07 25.00
C LEU A 20 -14.08 -18.81 23.74
N TRP A 21 -14.53 -20.03 23.51
CA TRP A 21 -14.02 -20.88 22.45
C TRP A 21 -15.09 -21.19 21.42
N ASN A 22 -14.71 -21.28 20.14
CA ASN A 22 -15.59 -21.68 19.03
C ASN A 22 -16.90 -20.86 18.95
N GLN A 23 -16.83 -19.58 19.23
CA GLN A 23 -18.00 -18.70 19.21
C GLN A 23 -18.24 -18.11 17.81
N ASN A 24 -19.48 -18.25 17.31
CA ASN A 24 -19.99 -17.46 16.20
C ASN A 24 -20.78 -16.30 16.79
N VAL A 25 -20.24 -15.10 16.71
CA VAL A 25 -20.87 -13.89 17.23
C VAL A 25 -21.94 -13.41 16.22
N SER A 26 -23.21 -13.43 16.62
CA SER A 26 -24.29 -12.85 15.79
C SER A 26 -24.28 -11.33 15.88
N ILE A 27 -24.87 -10.67 14.87
CA ILE A 27 -24.97 -9.21 14.82
C ILE A 27 -25.70 -8.63 16.04
N ASN A 28 -26.65 -9.38 16.62
CA ASN A 28 -27.42 -8.98 17.80
C ASN A 28 -26.58 -8.98 19.11
N GLN A 29 -25.43 -9.65 19.10
CA GLN A 29 -24.50 -9.67 20.22
C GLN A 29 -23.45 -8.54 20.13
N LEU A 30 -23.37 -7.86 18.98
CA LEU A 30 -22.44 -6.78 18.76
C LEU A 30 -22.85 -5.54 19.58
N MET A 31 -21.95 -5.10 20.45
CA MET A 31 -22.11 -3.88 21.27
C MET A 31 -21.56 -2.66 20.54
N GLU A 32 -20.37 -2.79 19.98
CA GLU A 32 -19.68 -1.74 19.23
C GLU A 32 -18.98 -2.32 18.03
N SER A 33 -19.18 -1.68 16.87
CA SER A 33 -18.46 -2.03 15.64
C SER A 33 -17.07 -1.44 15.66
N SER A 34 -16.11 -2.15 15.06
CA SER A 34 -14.77 -1.63 14.78
C SER A 34 -14.82 -0.28 14.04
N TYR A 35 -13.94 0.64 14.42
CA TYR A 35 -13.76 1.96 13.79
C TYR A 35 -12.28 2.30 13.71
N VAL A 36 -11.92 3.23 12.84
CA VAL A 36 -10.51 3.69 12.70
C VAL A 36 -10.14 4.52 13.93
N MET A 37 -9.08 4.11 14.62
CA MET A 37 -8.53 4.83 15.78
C MET A 37 -7.47 5.85 15.40
N CYS A 38 -6.63 5.49 14.44
CA CYS A 38 -5.60 6.36 13.90
C CYS A 38 -5.16 5.90 12.50
N TRP A 39 -4.44 6.78 11.83
CA TRP A 39 -3.74 6.47 10.60
C TRP A 39 -2.36 7.13 10.60
N ALA A 40 -1.41 6.48 9.92
CA ALA A 40 -0.15 7.08 9.52
C ALA A 40 -0.06 7.07 8.00
N ALA A 41 0.43 8.16 7.43
CA ALA A 41 0.61 8.27 5.99
C ALA A 41 1.87 9.07 5.65
N LYS A 42 2.43 8.81 4.47
CA LYS A 42 3.65 9.46 4.00
C LYS A 42 3.61 9.57 2.47
N TRP A 43 3.94 10.73 1.95
CA TRP A 43 4.23 10.82 0.52
C TRP A 43 5.56 10.13 0.23
N LEU A 44 5.60 9.31 -0.82
CA LEU A 44 6.84 8.69 -1.29
C LEU A 44 7.89 9.80 -1.54
N ASP A 45 9.14 9.53 -1.19
CA ASP A 45 10.26 10.47 -1.27
C ASP A 45 10.17 11.70 -0.33
N ASN A 46 9.17 11.79 0.56
CA ASN A 46 9.11 12.81 1.59
C ASN A 46 9.60 12.20 2.93
N LYS A 47 10.36 12.96 3.72
CA LYS A 47 10.85 12.49 5.03
C LYS A 47 9.76 12.49 6.11
N GLN A 48 8.73 13.33 5.95
CA GLN A 48 7.69 13.53 6.96
C GLN A 48 6.66 12.41 6.93
N VAL A 49 6.46 11.74 8.06
CA VAL A 49 5.34 10.82 8.28
C VAL A 49 4.24 11.58 9.01
N MET A 50 3.13 11.76 8.35
CA MET A 50 1.89 12.32 8.91
C MET A 50 1.23 11.29 9.82
N PHE A 51 0.47 11.77 10.79
CA PHE A 51 -0.28 10.93 11.72
C PHE A 51 -1.47 11.72 12.24
N ASP A 52 -2.61 11.07 12.39
CA ASP A 52 -3.76 11.61 13.11
C ASP A 52 -4.49 10.49 13.86
N SER A 53 -5.20 10.84 14.92
CA SER A 53 -5.86 9.89 15.82
C SER A 53 -7.06 10.49 16.50
N ILE A 54 -7.94 9.63 17.03
CA ILE A 54 -9.06 10.03 17.89
C ILE A 54 -8.61 10.67 19.22
N MET A 55 -7.33 10.57 19.56
CA MET A 55 -6.74 11.23 20.72
C MET A 55 -6.34 12.67 20.42
N GLU A 56 -5.86 12.95 19.21
CA GLU A 56 -5.38 14.26 18.77
C GLU A 56 -6.49 15.09 18.11
N ASN A 57 -7.53 14.42 17.58
CA ASN A 57 -8.59 15.07 16.82
C ASN A 57 -9.95 14.40 17.06
N THR A 58 -11.03 14.98 16.54
CA THR A 58 -12.32 14.29 16.46
C THR A 58 -12.24 13.19 15.39
N HIS A 59 -12.96 12.08 15.60
CA HIS A 59 -13.01 10.98 14.62
C HIS A 59 -13.36 11.49 13.22
N THR A 60 -14.37 12.36 13.10
CA THR A 60 -14.79 12.93 11.82
C THR A 60 -13.67 13.72 11.14
N ASN A 61 -12.92 14.55 11.86
CA ASN A 61 -11.86 15.35 11.27
C ASN A 61 -10.66 14.49 10.87
N MET A 62 -10.30 13.51 11.70
CA MET A 62 -9.27 12.52 11.41
C MET A 62 -9.59 11.77 10.11
N ILE A 63 -10.82 11.29 9.93
CA ILE A 63 -11.27 10.59 8.71
C ILE A 63 -11.31 11.53 7.49
N LYS A 64 -11.74 12.78 7.66
CA LYS A 64 -11.65 13.80 6.58
C LYS A 64 -10.19 14.06 6.18
N GLY A 65 -9.27 14.04 7.14
CA GLY A 65 -7.84 14.23 6.89
C GLY A 65 -7.28 13.16 5.95
N ILE A 66 -7.49 11.88 6.26
CA ILE A 66 -6.99 10.79 5.40
C ILE A 66 -7.71 10.73 4.06
N ARG A 67 -9.03 11.01 4.03
CA ARG A 67 -9.77 11.10 2.75
C ARG A 67 -9.17 12.15 1.83
N LYS A 68 -8.77 13.32 2.35
CA LYS A 68 -8.11 14.37 1.57
C LYS A 68 -6.79 13.89 0.98
N LEU A 69 -5.97 13.16 1.74
CA LEU A 69 -4.72 12.60 1.22
C LEU A 69 -4.96 11.57 0.11
N LEU A 70 -5.98 10.73 0.25
CA LEU A 70 -6.39 9.78 -0.79
C LEU A 70 -6.95 10.48 -2.03
N ASP A 71 -7.64 11.61 -1.86
CA ASP A 71 -8.18 12.43 -2.96
C ASP A 71 -7.05 13.07 -3.81
N GLU A 72 -5.89 13.30 -3.21
CA GLU A 72 -4.72 13.92 -3.86
C GLU A 72 -3.76 12.94 -4.50
N CYS A 73 -3.85 11.64 -4.19
CA CYS A 73 -2.88 10.65 -4.64
C CYS A 73 -3.24 10.03 -6.00
N ASP A 74 -2.24 9.74 -6.82
CA ASP A 74 -2.37 8.95 -8.04
C ASP A 74 -2.31 7.44 -7.73
N ALA A 75 -1.60 7.08 -6.66
CA ALA A 75 -1.48 5.70 -6.19
C ALA A 75 -1.30 5.65 -4.67
N VAL A 76 -1.78 4.55 -4.05
CA VAL A 76 -1.58 4.26 -2.63
C VAL A 76 -0.83 2.94 -2.48
N ILE A 77 0.21 2.94 -1.63
CA ILE A 77 0.96 1.75 -1.23
C ILE A 77 0.52 1.36 0.17
N HIS A 78 0.22 0.09 0.35
CA HIS A 78 -0.17 -0.51 1.63
C HIS A 78 0.25 -1.98 1.71
N TYR A 79 0.05 -2.59 2.87
CA TYR A 79 0.32 -4.01 3.09
C TYR A 79 -0.96 -4.73 3.52
N ASN A 80 -1.62 -5.46 2.61
CA ASN A 80 -2.94 -6.06 2.75
C ASN A 80 -4.10 -5.03 2.75
N GLY A 81 -3.84 -3.79 2.45
CA GLY A 81 -4.82 -2.70 2.54
C GLY A 81 -6.00 -2.86 1.60
N SER A 82 -5.86 -3.54 0.45
CA SER A 82 -6.99 -3.85 -0.43
C SER A 82 -8.09 -4.68 0.26
N LYS A 83 -7.75 -5.41 1.34
CA LYS A 83 -8.70 -6.22 2.11
C LYS A 83 -9.03 -5.63 3.47
N PHE A 84 -8.22 -4.70 3.98
CA PHE A 84 -8.37 -4.16 5.32
C PHE A 84 -8.46 -2.63 5.32
N ASP A 85 -7.38 -1.91 5.05
CA ASP A 85 -7.31 -0.45 5.20
C ASP A 85 -8.35 0.26 4.32
N ILE A 86 -8.35 -0.05 3.02
CA ILE A 86 -9.20 0.66 2.05
C ILE A 86 -10.69 0.39 2.27
N PRO A 87 -11.17 -0.87 2.42
CA PRO A 87 -12.57 -1.12 2.73
C PRO A 87 -13.01 -0.52 4.07
N THR A 88 -12.11 -0.51 5.07
CA THR A 88 -12.40 0.08 6.38
C THR A 88 -12.57 1.60 6.26
N LEU A 89 -11.66 2.29 5.58
CA LEU A 89 -11.78 3.73 5.32
C LEU A 89 -13.03 4.06 4.48
N ASN A 90 -13.33 3.26 3.47
CA ASN A 90 -14.52 3.45 2.65
C ASN A 90 -15.81 3.32 3.48
N LYS A 91 -15.86 2.36 4.43
CA LYS A 91 -16.95 2.25 5.40
C LYS A 91 -17.09 3.55 6.22
N GLU A 92 -15.96 4.06 6.75
CA GLU A 92 -15.98 5.31 7.53
C GLU A 92 -16.44 6.50 6.69
N PHE A 93 -15.97 6.61 5.44
CA PHE A 93 -16.42 7.67 4.51
C PHE A 93 -17.93 7.60 4.28
N LEU A 94 -18.44 6.41 4.00
CA LEU A 94 -19.88 6.19 3.76
C LEU A 94 -20.72 6.55 4.99
N LEU A 95 -20.33 6.10 6.18
CA LEU A 95 -21.04 6.37 7.43
C LEU A 95 -21.05 7.86 7.81
N LEU A 96 -20.00 8.59 7.44
CA LEU A 96 -19.90 10.04 7.63
C LEU A 96 -20.53 10.87 6.50
N GLY A 97 -21.17 10.24 5.51
CA GLY A 97 -21.77 10.91 4.37
C GLY A 97 -20.75 11.57 3.44
N LEU A 98 -19.48 11.16 3.48
CA LEU A 98 -18.43 11.69 2.61
C LEU A 98 -18.49 11.01 1.25
N LYS A 99 -18.26 11.79 0.18
CA LYS A 99 -18.12 11.24 -1.17
C LYS A 99 -16.84 10.41 -1.29
N PRO A 100 -16.79 9.40 -2.19
CA PRO A 100 -15.55 8.68 -2.49
C PRO A 100 -14.41 9.65 -2.84
N PRO A 101 -13.14 9.33 -2.53
CA PRO A 101 -12.00 10.08 -3.03
C PRO A 101 -11.86 9.92 -4.55
N ALA A 102 -11.04 10.76 -5.19
CA ALA A 102 -10.66 10.59 -6.59
C ALA A 102 -10.08 9.19 -6.85
N PRO A 103 -10.27 8.63 -8.04
CA PRO A 103 -9.74 7.30 -8.35
C PRO A 103 -8.20 7.28 -8.27
N TYR A 104 -7.65 6.32 -7.56
CA TYR A 104 -6.22 6.04 -7.42
C TYR A 104 -5.91 4.57 -7.72
N LYS A 105 -4.64 4.25 -7.94
CA LYS A 105 -4.18 2.86 -8.09
C LYS A 105 -3.71 2.29 -6.76
N GLU A 106 -4.08 1.05 -6.47
CA GLU A 106 -3.61 0.34 -5.28
C GLU A 106 -2.37 -0.51 -5.59
N ILE A 107 -1.34 -0.36 -4.77
CA ILE A 107 -0.11 -1.15 -4.77
C ILE A 107 -0.07 -1.92 -3.46
N ASP A 108 -0.61 -3.14 -3.47
CA ASP A 108 -0.61 -4.04 -2.30
C ASP A 108 0.67 -4.88 -2.28
N LEU A 109 1.57 -4.59 -1.33
CA LEU A 109 2.83 -5.30 -1.23
C LEU A 109 2.66 -6.73 -0.72
N LEU A 110 1.60 -7.06 0.03
CA LEU A 110 1.29 -8.43 0.39
C LEU A 110 0.94 -9.26 -0.85
N LYS A 111 0.17 -8.71 -1.80
CA LYS A 111 -0.12 -9.39 -3.07
C LYS A 111 1.15 -9.63 -3.88
N THR A 112 2.06 -8.64 -3.90
CA THR A 112 3.37 -8.79 -4.54
C THR A 112 4.22 -9.85 -3.85
N ALA A 113 4.31 -9.83 -2.52
CA ALA A 113 5.04 -10.82 -1.74
C ALA A 113 4.57 -12.26 -2.04
N ARG A 114 3.25 -12.49 -1.99
CA ARG A 114 2.65 -13.80 -2.26
C ARG A 114 2.80 -14.29 -3.69
N SER A 115 2.74 -13.38 -4.67
CA SER A 115 2.76 -13.76 -6.08
C SER A 115 4.16 -13.88 -6.68
N ARG A 116 5.17 -13.26 -6.07
CA ARG A 116 6.53 -13.19 -6.62
C ARG A 116 7.57 -13.93 -5.79
N PHE A 117 7.30 -14.12 -4.51
CA PHE A 117 8.27 -14.70 -3.59
C PHE A 117 7.62 -15.83 -2.77
N LYS A 118 8.43 -16.77 -2.37
CA LYS A 118 7.99 -17.91 -1.54
C LYS A 118 8.56 -17.76 -0.12
N PHE A 119 8.19 -16.67 0.55
CA PHE A 119 8.57 -16.48 1.96
C PHE A 119 7.81 -17.49 2.85
N PRO A 120 8.46 -18.04 3.89
CA PRO A 120 7.79 -18.88 4.89
C PRO A 120 6.62 -18.17 5.59
N SER A 121 6.72 -16.85 5.78
CA SER A 121 5.64 -16.01 6.26
C SER A 121 5.55 -14.71 5.43
N ASN A 122 4.34 -14.32 5.08
CA ASN A 122 4.10 -13.06 4.36
C ASN A 122 3.61 -11.94 5.30
N LYS A 123 3.86 -12.01 6.61
CA LYS A 123 3.63 -10.88 7.52
C LYS A 123 4.65 -9.78 7.23
N LEU A 124 4.22 -8.51 7.28
CA LEU A 124 5.10 -7.36 7.00
C LEU A 124 6.39 -7.41 7.82
N ASP A 125 6.28 -7.68 9.13
CA ASP A 125 7.45 -7.75 10.02
C ASP A 125 8.46 -8.84 9.59
N TYR A 126 7.95 -10.04 9.26
CA TYR A 126 8.80 -11.12 8.78
C TYR A 126 9.53 -10.77 7.48
N VAL A 127 8.78 -10.24 6.50
CA VAL A 127 9.32 -9.85 5.20
C VAL A 127 10.35 -8.72 5.36
N ALA A 128 10.07 -7.72 6.19
CA ALA A 128 10.99 -6.61 6.46
C ALA A 128 12.30 -7.10 7.08
N GLN A 129 12.23 -8.04 8.04
CA GLN A 129 13.42 -8.64 8.67
C GLN A 129 14.23 -9.47 7.66
N GLN A 130 13.58 -10.29 6.83
CA GLN A 130 14.26 -11.06 5.78
C GLN A 130 14.95 -10.18 4.74
N LEU A 131 14.38 -9.02 4.45
CA LEU A 131 14.98 -8.03 3.54
C LEU A 131 16.04 -7.14 4.22
N GLY A 132 16.25 -7.26 5.52
CA GLY A 132 17.19 -6.44 6.30
C GLY A 132 16.83 -4.95 6.36
N VAL A 133 15.55 -4.60 6.22
CA VAL A 133 15.10 -3.21 6.13
C VAL A 133 14.49 -2.66 7.43
N GLY A 134 14.25 -3.52 8.42
CA GLY A 134 13.74 -3.11 9.72
C GLY A 134 12.91 -4.19 10.40
N LYS A 135 12.33 -3.83 11.52
CA LYS A 135 11.38 -4.65 12.29
C LYS A 135 10.29 -3.77 12.88
N LYS A 136 9.11 -4.34 13.11
CA LYS A 136 8.03 -3.64 13.79
C LYS A 136 8.43 -3.19 15.19
N THR A 137 7.85 -2.10 15.66
CA THR A 137 7.98 -1.68 17.06
C THR A 137 7.32 -2.71 17.95
N HIS A 138 8.03 -3.20 18.97
CA HIS A 138 7.44 -4.10 19.95
C HIS A 138 6.40 -3.34 20.80
N HIS A 139 5.29 -4.00 21.09
CA HIS A 139 4.21 -3.50 21.95
C HIS A 139 3.53 -4.64 22.70
N GLU A 140 2.68 -4.29 23.67
CA GLU A 140 2.00 -5.22 24.58
C GLU A 140 0.85 -6.04 23.93
N GLY A 141 0.76 -6.08 22.60
CA GLY A 141 -0.32 -6.76 21.89
C GLY A 141 -1.66 -6.04 22.06
N HIS A 142 -2.73 -6.81 22.26
CA HIS A 142 -4.10 -6.28 22.37
C HIS A 142 -4.28 -5.25 23.50
N GLU A 143 -3.50 -5.34 24.56
CA GLU A 143 -3.56 -4.43 25.71
C GLU A 143 -3.27 -2.97 25.32
N LEU A 144 -2.37 -2.75 24.36
CA LEU A 144 -2.10 -1.41 23.84
C LEU A 144 -3.37 -0.76 23.28
N TRP A 145 -4.19 -1.52 22.51
CA TRP A 145 -5.47 -1.01 21.96
C TRP A 145 -6.46 -0.66 23.06
N LEU A 146 -6.61 -1.52 24.08
CA LEU A 146 -7.49 -1.26 25.23
C LEU A 146 -7.09 0.01 25.97
N LYS A 147 -5.79 0.21 26.23
CA LYS A 147 -5.27 1.42 26.87
C LYS A 147 -5.50 2.67 26.00
N CYS A 148 -5.34 2.55 24.67
CA CYS A 148 -5.64 3.65 23.74
C CYS A 148 -7.14 4.01 23.78
N MET A 149 -8.04 3.03 23.79
CA MET A 149 -9.48 3.24 23.91
C MET A 149 -9.84 3.91 25.26
N ALA A 150 -9.11 3.57 26.32
CA ALA A 150 -9.21 4.21 27.64
C ALA A 150 -8.53 5.60 27.72
N LYS A 151 -8.04 6.14 26.57
CA LYS A 151 -7.39 7.45 26.44
C LYS A 151 -6.08 7.59 27.22
N ASP A 152 -5.37 6.50 27.49
CA ASP A 152 -4.04 6.55 28.09
C ASP A 152 -3.04 7.25 27.17
N LYS A 153 -2.44 8.33 27.65
CA LYS A 153 -1.49 9.16 26.88
C LYS A 153 -0.21 8.43 26.53
N LYS A 154 0.29 7.55 27.40
CA LYS A 154 1.51 6.78 27.16
C LYS A 154 1.26 5.70 26.12
N ALA A 155 0.11 5.02 26.17
CA ALA A 155 -0.32 4.07 25.17
C ALA A 155 -0.45 4.75 23.79
N TRP A 156 -1.05 5.92 23.71
CA TRP A 156 -1.14 6.69 22.48
C TRP A 156 0.22 7.13 21.92
N ALA A 157 1.17 7.50 22.78
CA ALA A 157 2.54 7.78 22.32
C ALA A 157 3.21 6.54 21.70
N THR A 158 2.98 5.35 22.29
CA THR A 158 3.44 4.08 21.76
C THR A 158 2.75 3.72 20.44
N MET A 159 1.41 3.87 20.36
CA MET A 159 0.61 3.64 19.16
C MET A 159 1.07 4.53 18.00
N LYS A 160 1.26 5.82 18.25
CA LYS A 160 1.79 6.78 17.27
C LYS A 160 3.16 6.34 16.73
N LYS A 161 4.07 5.94 17.61
CA LYS A 161 5.40 5.46 17.21
C LYS A 161 5.28 4.17 16.38
N TYR A 162 4.43 3.25 16.79
CA TYR A 162 4.19 1.97 16.14
C TYR A 162 3.65 2.17 14.72
N ASN A 163 2.51 2.86 14.56
CA ASN A 163 1.85 3.07 13.27
C ASN A 163 2.74 3.88 12.29
N LYS A 164 3.45 4.93 12.76
CA LYS A 164 4.43 5.66 11.94
C LYS A 164 5.60 4.78 11.49
N ASN A 165 6.11 3.90 12.36
CA ASN A 165 7.18 2.97 12.01
C ASN A 165 6.74 1.95 10.94
N ASP A 166 5.48 1.49 10.99
CA ASP A 166 4.94 0.58 9.98
C ASP A 166 4.94 1.21 8.58
N VAL A 167 4.60 2.48 8.46
CA VAL A 167 4.70 3.23 7.20
C VAL A 167 6.16 3.38 6.72
N VAL A 168 7.11 3.60 7.64
CA VAL A 168 8.54 3.67 7.30
C VAL A 168 9.07 2.31 6.81
N ILE A 169 8.66 1.24 7.47
CA ILE A 169 9.00 -0.13 7.04
C ILE A 169 8.36 -0.44 5.69
N LEU A 170 7.10 -0.06 5.50
CA LEU A 170 6.36 -0.24 4.25
C LEU A 170 7.11 0.40 3.06
N GLU A 171 7.62 1.63 3.22
CA GLU A 171 8.42 2.31 2.19
C GLU A 171 9.67 1.50 1.83
N LYS A 172 10.45 1.09 2.83
CA LYS A 172 11.69 0.32 2.61
C LYS A 172 11.43 -1.04 1.94
N VAL A 173 10.32 -1.71 2.30
CA VAL A 173 9.90 -2.94 1.64
C VAL A 173 9.48 -2.66 0.19
N TYR A 174 8.76 -1.57 -0.06
CA TYR A 174 8.42 -1.14 -1.41
C TYR A 174 9.67 -0.90 -2.26
N GLU A 175 10.66 -0.17 -1.77
CA GLU A 175 11.93 0.08 -2.48
C GLU A 175 12.64 -1.21 -2.91
N LYS A 176 12.61 -2.24 -2.06
CA LYS A 176 13.16 -3.58 -2.40
C LYS A 176 12.32 -4.33 -3.42
N MET A 177 11.01 -4.14 -3.41
CA MET A 177 10.06 -4.90 -4.25
C MET A 177 9.65 -4.19 -5.53
N VAL A 178 9.90 -2.88 -5.69
CA VAL A 178 9.34 -2.06 -6.79
C VAL A 178 9.62 -2.65 -8.17
N GLY A 179 10.80 -3.21 -8.40
CA GLY A 179 11.16 -3.88 -9.65
C GLY A 179 10.28 -5.09 -10.00
N TRP A 180 9.67 -5.72 -9.01
CA TRP A 180 8.86 -6.94 -9.13
C TRP A 180 7.35 -6.69 -9.19
N ILE A 181 6.89 -5.47 -8.89
CA ILE A 181 5.46 -5.12 -8.88
C ILE A 181 4.92 -5.11 -10.31
N ASN A 182 3.87 -5.88 -10.60
CA ASN A 182 3.30 -5.96 -11.95
C ASN A 182 2.37 -4.80 -12.28
N ASN A 183 1.52 -4.43 -11.35
CA ASN A 183 0.45 -3.44 -11.52
C ASN A 183 0.87 -2.03 -11.10
N HIS A 184 2.18 -1.76 -11.04
CA HIS A 184 2.68 -0.42 -10.72
C HIS A 184 2.22 0.58 -11.80
N PRO A 185 1.67 1.75 -11.44
CA PRO A 185 1.37 2.81 -12.39
C PRO A 185 2.63 3.22 -13.16
N ASN A 186 2.47 3.52 -14.44
CA ASN A 186 3.60 3.85 -15.31
C ASN A 186 4.02 5.31 -15.10
N HIS A 187 5.22 5.54 -14.57
CA HIS A 187 5.79 6.87 -14.37
C HIS A 187 5.87 7.71 -15.66
N ASN A 188 6.00 7.08 -16.84
CA ASN A 188 6.03 7.80 -18.12
C ASN A 188 4.72 8.51 -18.46
N ASN A 189 3.59 8.16 -17.79
CA ASN A 189 2.32 8.87 -17.97
C ASN A 189 2.26 10.23 -17.24
N PHE A 190 3.28 10.52 -16.42
CA PHE A 190 3.36 11.71 -15.57
C PHE A 190 4.58 12.59 -15.89
N THR A 191 5.30 12.31 -16.96
CA THR A 191 6.50 13.07 -17.38
C THR A 191 6.74 12.91 -18.87
N ASP A 192 7.29 13.93 -19.52
CA ASP A 192 7.73 13.89 -20.92
C ASP A 192 9.11 13.22 -21.09
N LYS A 193 9.80 12.97 -19.99
CA LYS A 193 11.10 12.29 -20.00
C LYS A 193 10.93 10.79 -20.04
N ARG A 194 11.82 10.10 -20.75
CA ARG A 194 11.88 8.63 -20.71
C ARG A 194 12.44 8.18 -19.37
N VAL A 195 11.62 7.53 -18.57
CA VAL A 195 12.00 7.01 -17.25
C VAL A 195 11.58 5.55 -17.09
N CYS A 196 12.11 4.92 -16.05
CA CYS A 196 11.65 3.58 -15.66
C CYS A 196 10.15 3.63 -15.32
N PRO A 197 9.32 2.79 -15.93
CA PRO A 197 7.87 2.81 -15.67
C PRO A 197 7.51 2.52 -14.21
N LYS A 198 8.41 1.84 -13.45
CA LYS A 198 8.13 1.43 -12.06
C LYS A 198 8.72 2.35 -11.00
N CYS A 199 9.99 2.76 -11.12
CA CYS A 199 10.62 3.60 -10.09
C CYS A 199 10.90 5.05 -10.53
N GLY A 200 10.56 5.42 -11.78
CA GLY A 200 10.78 6.78 -12.27
C GLY A 200 12.23 7.15 -12.58
N SER A 201 13.20 6.26 -12.35
CA SER A 201 14.62 6.53 -12.64
C SER A 201 14.88 6.69 -14.13
N ASN A 202 15.77 7.62 -14.50
CA ASN A 202 16.23 7.82 -15.88
C ASN A 202 17.40 6.87 -16.27
N HIS A 203 17.93 6.06 -15.35
CA HIS A 203 19.03 5.14 -15.58
C HIS A 203 18.53 3.88 -16.29
N LEU A 204 18.17 4.02 -17.55
CA LEU A 204 17.70 2.91 -18.40
C LEU A 204 18.81 2.47 -19.35
N GLN A 205 19.18 1.20 -19.30
CA GLN A 205 20.12 0.60 -20.25
C GLN A 205 19.37 -0.13 -21.35
N SER A 206 19.72 0.10 -22.62
CA SER A 206 19.23 -0.71 -23.75
C SER A 206 19.79 -2.13 -23.64
N ARG A 207 18.92 -3.12 -23.77
CA ARG A 207 19.26 -4.55 -23.64
C ARG A 207 18.70 -5.36 -24.83
N GLY A 208 18.90 -4.83 -26.04
CA GLY A 208 18.44 -5.44 -27.27
C GLY A 208 16.92 -5.36 -27.44
N THR A 209 16.31 -6.40 -27.96
CA THR A 209 14.90 -6.44 -28.31
C THR A 209 14.14 -7.52 -27.57
N VAL A 210 12.83 -7.41 -27.56
CA VAL A 210 11.88 -8.43 -27.11
C VAL A 210 10.76 -8.51 -28.13
N CYS A 211 10.33 -9.72 -28.47
CA CYS A 211 9.20 -9.96 -29.34
C CYS A 211 7.97 -10.40 -28.56
N ASN A 212 6.82 -10.06 -29.08
CA ASN A 212 5.57 -10.77 -28.83
C ASN A 212 5.15 -11.50 -30.13
N THR A 213 3.95 -12.07 -30.16
CA THR A 213 3.46 -12.82 -31.33
C THR A 213 3.43 -12.02 -32.64
N ARG A 214 3.43 -10.67 -32.60
CA ARG A 214 3.24 -9.80 -33.79
C ARG A 214 4.36 -8.81 -34.01
N PHE A 215 5.02 -8.33 -32.96
CA PHE A 215 5.91 -7.17 -33.05
C PHE A 215 7.18 -7.37 -32.25
N VAL A 216 8.24 -6.67 -32.68
CA VAL A 216 9.53 -6.58 -31.98
C VAL A 216 9.69 -5.18 -31.40
N TYR A 217 10.16 -5.07 -30.18
CA TYR A 217 10.31 -3.82 -29.42
C TYR A 217 11.71 -3.71 -28.84
N ASN A 218 12.25 -2.50 -28.76
CA ASN A 218 13.44 -2.25 -27.95
C ASN A 218 13.14 -2.55 -26.48
N ARG A 219 14.06 -3.23 -25.81
CA ARG A 219 13.97 -3.65 -24.42
C ARG A 219 14.98 -2.88 -23.57
N TYR A 220 14.56 -2.52 -22.36
CA TYR A 220 15.36 -1.76 -21.41
C TYR A 220 15.36 -2.40 -20.05
N GLN A 221 16.52 -2.31 -19.37
CA GLN A 221 16.66 -2.66 -17.96
C GLN A 221 16.95 -1.40 -17.15
N CYS A 222 16.19 -1.16 -16.09
CA CYS A 222 16.46 -0.10 -15.15
C CYS A 222 17.64 -0.47 -14.25
N GLN A 223 18.67 0.37 -14.20
CA GLN A 223 19.86 0.11 -13.39
C GLN A 223 19.63 0.45 -11.90
N THR A 224 18.54 1.14 -11.57
CA THR A 224 18.17 1.48 -10.19
C THR A 224 17.36 0.37 -9.53
N CYS A 225 16.23 -0.06 -10.12
CA CYS A 225 15.33 -1.06 -9.52
C CYS A 225 15.39 -2.45 -10.17
N GLY A 226 16.22 -2.63 -11.21
CA GLY A 226 16.38 -3.91 -11.92
C GLY A 226 15.20 -4.30 -12.82
N SER A 227 14.13 -3.52 -12.87
CA SER A 227 12.94 -3.87 -13.66
C SER A 227 13.21 -3.83 -15.16
N TRP A 228 12.50 -4.68 -15.89
CA TRP A 228 12.51 -4.71 -17.34
C TRP A 228 11.29 -3.98 -17.90
N SER A 229 11.52 -3.26 -19.01
CA SER A 229 10.48 -2.57 -19.77
C SER A 229 10.76 -2.65 -21.28
N ARG A 230 9.77 -2.32 -22.09
CA ARG A 230 9.92 -2.23 -23.55
C ARG A 230 9.41 -0.89 -24.05
N ALA A 231 9.85 -0.50 -25.24
CA ALA A 231 9.32 0.66 -25.95
C ALA A 231 7.84 0.45 -26.30
N ASN A 232 7.08 1.55 -26.43
CA ASN A 232 5.69 1.51 -26.88
C ASN A 232 5.59 1.31 -28.41
N LYS A 233 6.59 1.79 -29.17
CA LYS A 233 6.64 1.63 -30.64
C LYS A 233 7.48 0.41 -30.99
N SER A 234 7.00 -0.41 -31.94
CA SER A 234 7.76 -1.52 -32.50
C SER A 234 8.90 -1.01 -33.37
N VAL A 235 10.01 -1.78 -33.41
CA VAL A 235 11.18 -1.51 -34.26
C VAL A 235 11.01 -2.08 -35.64
N LEU A 236 10.18 -3.14 -35.81
CA LEU A 236 9.83 -3.73 -37.08
C LEU A 236 8.35 -3.59 -37.30
N THR A 237 7.96 -2.74 -38.23
CA THR A 237 6.69 -2.85 -38.93
C THR A 237 6.86 -3.97 -39.95
N ARG A 238 6.09 -5.06 -39.83
CA ARG A 238 5.98 -6.01 -40.94
C ARG A 238 5.54 -5.20 -42.16
N LYS A 239 6.35 -5.25 -43.27
CA LYS A 239 5.85 -4.89 -44.56
C LYS A 239 4.68 -5.82 -44.86
N SER A 240 3.62 -5.30 -45.43
CA SER A 240 2.34 -5.97 -45.70
C SER A 240 2.40 -7.22 -46.62
N ASP A 241 3.55 -7.62 -47.02
CA ASP A 241 3.76 -8.62 -48.07
C ASP A 241 4.16 -10.02 -47.60
N SER A 242 4.19 -10.29 -46.28
CA SER A 242 4.40 -11.66 -45.80
C SER A 242 3.10 -12.34 -45.46
N ASN A 243 2.51 -13.05 -46.41
CA ASN A 243 1.33 -13.92 -46.31
C ASN A 243 1.53 -15.18 -45.44
N THR A 244 2.08 -15.05 -44.25
CA THR A 244 2.06 -16.15 -43.28
C THR A 244 1.30 -15.70 -42.05
N THR A 245 0.04 -16.00 -42.03
CA THR A 245 -0.80 -16.10 -40.83
C THR A 245 -0.58 -17.48 -40.20
N ILE A 246 -0.21 -17.51 -38.93
CA ILE A 246 -0.35 -18.67 -38.05
C ILE A 246 -1.73 -18.60 -37.43
#